data_88a5e933b4743f467cdc9f723b1e8b95
#
_entry.id   88a5e933b4743f467cdc9f723b1e8b95
#
_cell.length_a   1.000
_cell.length_b   1.000
_cell.length_c   1.000
_cell.angle_alpha   90.00
_cell.angle_beta   90.00
_cell.angle_gamma   90.00
#
_symmetry.space_group_name_H-M   'P 1'
#
loop_
_entity.id
_entity.type
_entity.pdbx_description
1 polymer ?
#
loop_
_entity_poly.entity_id
_entity_poly.type
_entity_poly.pdbx_seq_one_letter_code
_entity_poly.pdbx_strand_id
1 'polypeptide(L)'
;EATLPLRQLALSTPLCTCRKQTPCVASCSLPTSLNDALTEVIPIAIYHCNISIISRGKGKSAVAAAAYRSGEKITNEWDGETHDFTRKRGIVHTEILLPPHAPPSFSDRATLWNSVELYEKAGNAQLAREIDAALPIELSREEQIRLVREYCSSQFVSKGMCVDFAIHDTDSGNPHCHIMLTMRPLDERGAWAAKSKKEYDLDENGERIRLPSGRYKTHKV
;
A
#
# COMPACT_ATOMS: atom_id res chain seq x y z
N GLU A 1 14.95 20.98 33.03
CA GLU A 1 15.61 22.25 32.69
C GLU A 1 16.96 21.99 32.04
N ALA A 2 17.06 22.18 30.72
CA ALA A 2 18.28 22.59 29.99
C ALA A 2 17.92 22.84 28.54
N THR A 3 17.63 24.08 28.23
CA THR A 3 17.52 24.67 26.90
C THR A 3 18.90 24.79 26.27
N LEU A 4 19.07 24.32 25.04
CA LEU A 4 20.24 24.58 24.19
C LEU A 4 19.85 25.49 23.02
N PRO A 5 20.66 26.52 22.70
CA PRO A 5 20.31 27.57 21.74
C PRO A 5 20.69 27.19 20.29
N LEU A 6 19.82 27.62 19.37
CA LEU A 6 20.03 27.70 17.93
C LEU A 6 21.28 28.51 17.57
N ARG A 7 22.25 27.90 16.90
CA ARG A 7 23.35 28.62 16.22
C ARG A 7 22.99 28.84 14.76
N GLN A 8 22.87 30.13 14.42
CA GLN A 8 22.87 30.65 13.06
C GLN A 8 24.19 30.31 12.35
N LEU A 9 24.11 29.68 11.20
CA LEU A 9 25.22 29.58 10.24
C LEU A 9 25.11 30.77 9.27
N ALA A 10 25.98 31.76 9.46
CA ALA A 10 26.18 32.84 8.54
C ALA A 10 26.99 32.34 7.33
N LEU A 11 26.45 32.52 6.13
CA LEU A 11 27.15 32.34 4.86
C LEU A 11 28.07 33.53 4.64
N SER A 12 29.38 33.34 4.71
CA SER A 12 30.41 34.30 4.33
C SER A 12 30.70 34.18 2.82
N THR A 13 30.31 35.18 2.06
CA THR A 13 30.75 35.39 0.67
C THR A 13 32.16 35.96 0.66
N PRO A 14 33.10 35.51 -0.17
CA PRO A 14 34.37 36.16 -0.38
C PRO A 14 34.25 37.35 -1.33
N LEU A 15 34.67 38.51 -0.86
CA LEU A 15 34.88 39.72 -1.64
C LEU A 15 36.06 39.53 -2.62
N CYS A 16 35.78 39.60 -3.91
CA CYS A 16 36.79 39.63 -4.95
C CYS A 16 37.24 41.06 -5.17
N THR A 17 38.47 41.39 -4.74
CA THR A 17 39.13 42.65 -5.04
C THR A 17 39.77 42.60 -6.44
N CYS A 18 39.15 43.24 -7.41
CA CYS A 18 39.72 43.41 -8.74
C CYS A 18 40.59 44.68 -8.81
N ARG A 19 41.91 44.50 -8.98
CA ARG A 19 42.84 45.56 -9.36
C ARG A 19 42.72 45.87 -10.85
N LYS A 20 42.68 47.19 -11.18
CA LYS A 20 42.65 47.78 -12.51
C LYS A 20 43.82 47.31 -13.37
N GLN A 21 43.55 46.82 -14.63
CA GLN A 21 44.44 47.05 -15.77
C GLN A 21 43.72 46.63 -17.10
N THR A 22 43.63 47.66 -18.00
CA THR A 22 43.51 47.64 -19.48
C THR A 22 42.36 46.85 -20.17
N PRO A 23 41.75 47.50 -21.21
CA PRO A 23 40.62 46.89 -21.93
C PRO A 23 41.10 45.88 -22.97
N CYS A 24 40.79 44.63 -22.71
CA CYS A 24 40.87 43.57 -23.71
C CYS A 24 39.50 43.47 -24.38
N VAL A 25 39.39 43.90 -25.63
CA VAL A 25 38.22 43.67 -26.47
C VAL A 25 38.14 42.17 -26.80
N ALA A 26 37.52 41.42 -25.89
CA ALA A 26 37.07 40.09 -26.24
C ALA A 26 35.65 40.22 -26.76
N SER A 27 35.47 39.88 -28.03
CA SER A 27 34.18 39.73 -28.66
C SER A 27 33.35 38.69 -27.91
N CYS A 28 32.44 39.21 -27.11
CA CYS A 28 31.42 38.34 -26.45
C CYS A 28 30.36 38.01 -27.50
N SER A 29 30.55 36.92 -28.20
CA SER A 29 29.46 36.31 -28.98
C SER A 29 28.42 35.85 -27.99
N LEU A 30 27.27 36.54 -27.96
CA LEU A 30 26.07 36.09 -27.29
C LEU A 30 25.67 34.74 -27.85
N PRO A 31 25.38 33.73 -27.02
CA PRO A 31 24.79 32.51 -27.53
C PRO A 31 23.37 32.82 -27.98
N THR A 32 23.18 32.79 -29.30
CA THR A 32 21.87 32.82 -29.94
C THR A 32 21.25 31.44 -29.85
N SER A 33 20.71 31.07 -28.71
CA SER A 33 19.58 30.14 -28.63
C SER A 33 19.04 30.14 -27.21
N LEU A 34 18.02 30.94 -26.99
CA LEU A 34 17.12 30.91 -25.84
C LEU A 34 16.11 29.77 -25.94
N ASN A 35 16.38 28.73 -26.72
CA ASN A 35 15.46 27.63 -26.98
C ASN A 35 15.86 26.27 -26.37
N ASP A 36 16.96 26.21 -25.63
CA ASP A 36 17.32 24.97 -24.91
C ASP A 36 17.07 25.06 -23.38
N ALA A 37 16.07 25.82 -22.97
CA ALA A 37 15.39 25.49 -21.74
C ALA A 37 14.59 24.22 -22.05
N LEU A 38 15.26 23.07 -21.93
CA LEU A 38 14.60 21.78 -21.75
C LEU A 38 13.59 21.98 -20.61
N THR A 39 12.34 22.18 -20.99
CA THR A 39 11.23 21.93 -20.08
C THR A 39 11.37 20.46 -19.72
N GLU A 40 12.12 20.17 -18.64
CA GLU A 40 12.01 18.88 -17.99
C GLU A 40 10.54 18.74 -17.66
N VAL A 41 9.85 17.97 -18.48
CA VAL A 41 8.49 17.53 -18.16
C VAL A 41 8.67 16.65 -16.93
N ILE A 42 8.49 17.25 -15.76
CA ILE A 42 8.45 16.50 -14.51
C ILE A 42 7.25 15.56 -14.67
N PRO A 43 7.48 14.25 -14.78
CA PRO A 43 6.37 13.32 -14.91
C PRO A 43 5.56 13.40 -13.62
N ILE A 44 4.30 13.82 -13.74
CA ILE A 44 3.37 13.88 -12.60
C ILE A 44 2.81 12.49 -12.42
N ALA A 45 2.86 11.96 -11.20
CA ALA A 45 2.23 10.71 -10.85
C ALA A 45 0.75 10.73 -11.23
N ILE A 46 0.31 9.74 -12.00
CA ILE A 46 -1.10 9.57 -12.35
C ILE A 46 -1.81 9.04 -11.12
N TYR A 47 -2.71 9.83 -10.53
CA TYR A 47 -3.53 9.36 -9.43
C TYR A 47 -4.50 8.27 -9.91
N HIS A 48 -4.38 7.09 -9.34
CA HIS A 48 -5.34 6.00 -9.49
C HIS A 48 -5.44 5.26 -8.16
N CYS A 49 -6.67 5.07 -7.68
CA CYS A 49 -6.94 4.21 -6.53
C CYS A 49 -8.30 3.55 -6.71
N ASN A 50 -8.31 2.24 -6.77
CA ASN A 50 -9.51 1.44 -6.88
C ASN A 50 -9.58 0.44 -5.72
N ILE A 51 -10.77 0.27 -5.13
CA ILE A 51 -11.00 -0.70 -4.07
C ILE A 51 -12.06 -1.68 -4.56
N SER A 52 -11.73 -2.96 -4.50
CA SER A 52 -12.61 -4.03 -4.93
C SER A 52 -12.70 -5.16 -3.89
N ILE A 53 -13.70 -6.01 -4.04
CA ILE A 53 -13.87 -7.21 -3.20
C ILE A 53 -13.75 -8.44 -4.09
N ILE A 54 -12.84 -9.31 -3.70
CA ILE A 54 -12.71 -10.65 -4.25
C ILE A 54 -13.76 -11.53 -3.58
N SER A 55 -14.71 -12.04 -4.36
CA SER A 55 -15.84 -12.78 -3.84
C SER A 55 -16.07 -14.05 -4.66
N ARG A 56 -16.28 -15.15 -3.98
CA ARG A 56 -16.58 -16.46 -4.60
C ARG A 56 -17.86 -16.41 -5.43
N GLY A 57 -18.90 -15.72 -4.96
CA GLY A 57 -20.15 -15.56 -5.70
C GLY A 57 -20.02 -14.81 -7.03
N LYS A 58 -18.87 -14.14 -7.27
CA LYS A 58 -18.53 -13.54 -8.57
C LYS A 58 -17.56 -14.41 -9.39
N GLY A 59 -17.39 -15.69 -9.04
CA GLY A 59 -16.44 -16.57 -9.69
C GLY A 59 -14.97 -16.22 -9.47
N LYS A 60 -14.65 -15.45 -8.40
CA LYS A 60 -13.27 -15.07 -8.07
C LYS A 60 -12.74 -15.89 -6.91
N SER A 61 -11.46 -16.23 -6.94
CA SER A 61 -10.71 -16.88 -5.88
C SER A 61 -9.64 -15.97 -5.30
N ALA A 62 -9.45 -16.02 -3.98
CA ALA A 62 -8.37 -15.30 -3.32
C ALA A 62 -7.01 -15.92 -3.66
N VAL A 63 -6.93 -17.23 -3.78
CA VAL A 63 -5.72 -17.96 -4.20
C VAL A 63 -5.32 -17.59 -5.62
N ALA A 64 -6.27 -17.58 -6.58
CA ALA A 64 -6.00 -17.15 -7.96
C ALA A 64 -5.52 -15.70 -8.03
N ALA A 65 -6.13 -14.84 -7.24
CA ALA A 65 -5.78 -13.43 -7.17
C ALA A 65 -4.36 -13.23 -6.61
N ALA A 66 -4.01 -13.93 -5.54
CA ALA A 66 -2.69 -13.89 -4.93
C ALA A 66 -1.62 -14.42 -5.90
N ALA A 67 -1.85 -15.61 -6.50
CA ALA A 67 -0.95 -16.19 -7.49
C ALA A 67 -0.69 -15.24 -8.68
N TYR A 68 -1.74 -14.59 -9.17
CA TYR A 68 -1.62 -13.64 -10.28
C TYR A 68 -0.76 -12.43 -9.92
N ARG A 69 -0.92 -11.88 -8.70
CA ARG A 69 -0.20 -10.66 -8.28
C ARG A 69 1.25 -10.94 -7.93
N SER A 70 1.51 -12.09 -7.33
CA SER A 70 2.87 -12.49 -6.96
C SER A 70 3.66 -13.16 -8.10
N GLY A 71 2.97 -13.61 -9.17
CA GLY A 71 3.60 -14.38 -10.22
C GLY A 71 3.99 -15.79 -9.79
N GLU A 72 3.25 -16.36 -8.85
CA GLU A 72 3.51 -17.69 -8.31
C GLU A 72 2.59 -18.73 -8.93
N LYS A 73 2.93 -19.99 -8.68
CA LYS A 73 2.07 -21.15 -8.95
C LYS A 73 1.49 -21.62 -7.64
N ILE A 74 0.17 -21.51 -7.47
CA ILE A 74 -0.53 -21.89 -6.25
C ILE A 74 -1.74 -22.75 -6.61
N THR A 75 -1.93 -23.85 -5.88
CA THR A 75 -3.12 -24.70 -5.97
C THR A 75 -4.14 -24.22 -4.94
N ASN A 76 -5.37 -24.00 -5.38
CA ASN A 76 -6.49 -23.70 -4.52
C ASN A 76 -7.05 -25.00 -3.95
N GLU A 77 -6.98 -25.18 -2.64
CA GLU A 77 -7.44 -26.39 -1.95
C GLU A 77 -8.98 -26.50 -1.86
N TRP A 78 -9.69 -25.39 -2.10
CA TRP A 78 -11.14 -25.36 -2.08
C TRP A 78 -11.77 -26.11 -3.27
N ASP A 79 -11.18 -25.96 -4.46
CA ASP A 79 -11.69 -26.54 -5.72
C ASP A 79 -10.68 -27.43 -6.44
N GLY A 80 -9.43 -27.49 -5.96
CA GLY A 80 -8.34 -28.26 -6.55
C GLY A 80 -7.70 -27.61 -7.79
N GLU A 81 -8.12 -26.40 -8.17
CA GLU A 81 -7.59 -25.71 -9.34
C GLU A 81 -6.19 -25.15 -9.07
N THR A 82 -5.26 -25.35 -10.00
CA THR A 82 -3.89 -24.79 -9.91
C THR A 82 -3.76 -23.58 -10.81
N HIS A 83 -3.42 -22.46 -10.21
CA HIS A 83 -3.17 -21.20 -10.89
C HIS A 83 -1.66 -21.00 -11.06
N ASP A 84 -1.18 -20.93 -12.31
CA ASP A 84 0.24 -20.79 -12.65
C ASP A 84 0.49 -19.48 -13.39
N PHE A 85 1.09 -18.52 -12.70
CA PHE A 85 1.46 -17.21 -13.23
C PHE A 85 2.98 -16.97 -13.23
N THR A 86 3.79 -18.03 -13.16
CA THR A 86 5.27 -17.94 -13.12
C THR A 86 5.89 -17.25 -14.33
N ARG A 87 5.14 -17.15 -15.44
CA ARG A 87 5.58 -16.45 -16.66
C ARG A 87 5.25 -14.95 -16.65
N LYS A 88 4.53 -14.45 -15.63
CA LYS A 88 4.17 -13.04 -15.54
C LYS A 88 5.40 -12.19 -15.30
N ARG A 89 5.50 -11.09 -16.03
CA ARG A 89 6.58 -10.11 -15.91
C ARG A 89 6.10 -8.82 -15.27
N GLY A 90 7.05 -7.96 -14.90
CA GLY A 90 6.75 -6.66 -14.32
C GLY A 90 6.40 -6.69 -12.83
N ILE A 91 6.61 -7.82 -12.16
CA ILE A 91 6.51 -7.91 -10.70
C ILE A 91 7.87 -7.57 -10.13
N VAL A 92 7.97 -6.47 -9.40
CA VAL A 92 9.24 -5.94 -8.90
C VAL A 92 9.41 -6.11 -7.40
N HIS A 93 8.31 -6.32 -6.68
CA HIS A 93 8.35 -6.65 -5.25
C HIS A 93 7.07 -7.36 -4.82
N THR A 94 7.20 -8.32 -3.89
CA THR A 94 6.07 -8.95 -3.21
C THR A 94 6.40 -9.14 -1.74
N GLU A 95 5.43 -8.90 -0.86
CA GLU A 95 5.64 -9.01 0.57
C GLU A 95 4.34 -9.34 1.30
N ILE A 96 4.43 -10.18 2.33
CA ILE A 96 3.33 -10.48 3.24
C ILE A 96 3.63 -9.83 4.58
N LEU A 97 2.70 -9.03 5.08
CA LEU A 97 2.78 -8.39 6.38
C LEU A 97 1.74 -9.02 7.31
N LEU A 98 2.21 -9.48 8.43
CA LEU A 98 1.40 -10.22 9.41
C LEU A 98 1.34 -9.48 10.73
N PRO A 99 0.19 -9.52 11.43
CA PRO A 99 0.13 -9.08 12.82
C PRO A 99 1.01 -9.97 13.72
N PRO A 100 1.51 -9.45 14.86
CA PRO A 100 2.48 -10.16 15.72
C PRO A 100 2.02 -11.53 16.22
N HIS A 101 0.70 -11.73 16.33
CA HIS A 101 0.06 -12.96 16.81
C HIS A 101 -0.37 -13.91 15.68
N ALA A 102 -0.04 -13.58 14.43
CA ALA A 102 -0.37 -14.45 13.30
C ALA A 102 0.41 -15.77 13.34
N PRO A 103 -0.18 -16.88 12.87
CA PRO A 103 0.55 -18.12 12.69
C PRO A 103 1.77 -17.90 11.78
N PRO A 104 2.98 -18.36 12.15
CA PRO A 104 4.17 -18.19 11.31
C PRO A 104 4.02 -18.79 9.90
N SER A 105 3.18 -19.81 9.74
CA SER A 105 2.87 -20.43 8.44
C SER A 105 2.20 -19.48 7.46
N PHE A 106 1.56 -18.40 7.93
CA PHE A 106 0.93 -17.40 7.05
C PHE A 106 1.93 -16.51 6.31
N SER A 107 3.23 -16.64 6.60
CA SER A 107 4.29 -16.07 5.76
C SER A 107 4.39 -16.75 4.39
N ASP A 108 3.87 -17.97 4.26
CA ASP A 108 3.66 -18.64 2.98
C ASP A 108 2.33 -18.23 2.37
N ARG A 109 2.38 -17.69 1.15
CA ARG A 109 1.23 -17.14 0.43
C ARG A 109 0.17 -18.18 0.15
N ALA A 110 0.59 -19.39 -0.24
CA ALA A 110 -0.32 -20.49 -0.51
C ALA A 110 -1.09 -20.88 0.76
N THR A 111 -0.39 -21.01 1.87
CA THR A 111 -0.99 -21.33 3.18
C THR A 111 -1.97 -20.26 3.64
N LEU A 112 -1.58 -18.98 3.54
CA LEU A 112 -2.43 -17.86 3.96
C LEU A 112 -3.76 -17.84 3.19
N TRP A 113 -3.69 -17.85 1.85
CA TRP A 113 -4.90 -17.67 1.04
C TRP A 113 -5.75 -18.93 0.95
N ASN A 114 -5.16 -20.12 1.03
CA ASN A 114 -5.93 -21.36 1.20
C ASN A 114 -6.65 -21.41 2.56
N SER A 115 -6.02 -20.93 3.62
CA SER A 115 -6.66 -20.79 4.93
C SER A 115 -7.91 -19.90 4.86
N VAL A 116 -7.86 -18.78 4.11
CA VAL A 116 -9.02 -17.91 3.89
C VAL A 116 -10.11 -18.62 3.10
N GLU A 117 -9.77 -19.28 1.98
CA GLU A 117 -10.73 -20.01 1.13
C GLU A 117 -11.46 -21.10 1.92
N LEU A 118 -10.74 -21.87 2.72
CA LEU A 118 -11.30 -22.97 3.50
C LEU A 118 -12.12 -22.49 4.70
N TYR A 119 -11.74 -21.34 5.30
CA TYR A 119 -12.50 -20.77 6.42
C TYR A 119 -13.84 -20.16 5.97
N GLU A 120 -13.87 -19.53 4.81
CA GLU A 120 -15.04 -18.84 4.25
C GLU A 120 -15.92 -19.81 3.45
N LYS A 121 -16.75 -20.60 4.14
CA LYS A 121 -17.50 -21.72 3.54
C LYS A 121 -18.70 -21.34 2.66
N ALA A 122 -19.18 -20.08 2.74
CA ALA A 122 -20.36 -19.67 1.98
C ALA A 122 -20.07 -19.56 0.48
N GLY A 123 -21.00 -20.00 -0.38
CA GLY A 123 -20.83 -19.92 -1.83
C GLY A 123 -20.74 -18.47 -2.37
N ASN A 124 -21.24 -17.49 -1.62
CA ASN A 124 -21.13 -16.06 -1.94
C ASN A 124 -20.11 -15.32 -1.04
N ALA A 125 -19.19 -16.04 -0.40
CA ALA A 125 -18.25 -15.46 0.54
C ALA A 125 -17.41 -14.35 -0.09
N GLN A 126 -17.23 -13.29 0.68
CA GLN A 126 -16.19 -12.29 0.43
C GLN A 126 -14.88 -12.83 1.00
N LEU A 127 -13.88 -13.01 0.16
CA LEU A 127 -12.62 -13.68 0.47
C LEU A 127 -11.51 -12.70 0.83
N ALA A 128 -11.39 -11.65 0.04
CA ALA A 128 -10.39 -10.62 0.24
C ALA A 128 -10.90 -9.25 -0.20
N ARG A 129 -10.30 -8.20 0.35
CA ARG A 129 -10.39 -6.84 -0.18
C ARG A 129 -9.11 -6.54 -0.94
N GLU A 130 -9.26 -5.92 -2.07
CA GLU A 130 -8.15 -5.49 -2.92
C GLU A 130 -8.13 -3.98 -3.03
N ILE A 131 -6.95 -3.40 -2.93
CA ILE A 131 -6.66 -2.00 -3.24
C ILE A 131 -5.63 -2.02 -4.36
N ASP A 132 -5.94 -1.34 -5.46
CA ASP A 132 -5.05 -1.10 -6.59
C ASP A 132 -4.78 0.40 -6.65
N ALA A 133 -3.52 0.80 -6.44
CA ALA A 133 -3.16 2.20 -6.35
C ALA A 133 -1.86 2.50 -7.11
N ALA A 134 -1.87 3.60 -7.88
CA ALA A 134 -0.67 4.12 -8.51
C ALA A 134 0.33 4.60 -7.47
N LEU A 135 1.62 4.40 -7.75
CA LEU A 135 2.72 4.87 -6.91
C LEU A 135 3.38 6.09 -7.56
N PRO A 136 3.86 7.04 -6.74
CA PRO A 136 4.63 8.17 -7.26
C PRO A 136 5.88 7.70 -8.00
N ILE A 137 6.03 8.12 -9.25
CA ILE A 137 7.20 7.77 -10.09
C ILE A 137 8.45 8.54 -9.67
N GLU A 138 8.27 9.62 -8.90
CA GLU A 138 9.34 10.45 -8.36
C GLU A 138 10.10 9.76 -7.21
N LEU A 139 9.47 8.73 -6.61
CA LEU A 139 10.09 7.95 -5.55
C LEU A 139 10.94 6.82 -6.13
N SER A 140 12.09 6.58 -5.52
CA SER A 140 12.88 5.38 -5.80
C SER A 140 12.09 4.11 -5.45
N ARG A 141 12.52 2.97 -5.99
CA ARG A 141 11.86 1.69 -5.71
C ARG A 141 11.82 1.37 -4.22
N GLU A 142 12.89 1.62 -3.52
CA GLU A 142 13.03 1.42 -2.08
C GLU A 142 12.05 2.30 -1.29
N GLU A 143 11.87 3.54 -1.72
CA GLU A 143 10.91 4.48 -1.11
C GLU A 143 9.47 4.07 -1.40
N GLN A 144 9.16 3.60 -2.61
CA GLN A 144 7.84 3.04 -2.95
C GLN A 144 7.49 1.83 -2.08
N ILE A 145 8.44 0.89 -1.91
CA ILE A 145 8.26 -0.28 -1.04
C ILE A 145 8.04 0.15 0.40
N ARG A 146 8.86 1.08 0.92
CA ARG A 146 8.72 1.61 2.27
C ARG A 146 7.36 2.28 2.47
N LEU A 147 6.92 3.12 1.53
CA LEU A 147 5.63 3.79 1.58
C LEU A 147 4.47 2.79 1.70
N VAL A 148 4.44 1.77 0.84
CA VAL A 148 3.38 0.74 0.87
C VAL A 148 3.43 -0.06 2.16
N ARG A 149 4.62 -0.47 2.62
CA ARG A 149 4.81 -1.22 3.86
C ARG A 149 4.33 -0.42 5.09
N GLU A 150 4.72 0.84 5.22
CA GLU A 150 4.31 1.71 6.33
C GLU A 150 2.80 1.95 6.32
N TYR A 151 2.23 2.21 5.15
CA TYR A 151 0.78 2.36 4.99
C TYR A 151 0.03 1.09 5.41
N CYS A 152 0.43 -0.06 4.88
CA CYS A 152 -0.21 -1.34 5.21
C CYS A 152 -0.07 -1.68 6.69
N SER A 153 1.10 -1.48 7.27
CA SER A 153 1.37 -1.75 8.69
C SER A 153 0.50 -0.89 9.60
N SER A 154 0.42 0.42 9.33
CA SER A 154 -0.32 1.36 10.16
C SER A 154 -1.83 1.24 10.00
N GLN A 155 -2.34 1.00 8.78
CA GLN A 155 -3.76 1.02 8.51
C GLN A 155 -4.47 -0.33 8.68
N PHE A 156 -3.76 -1.44 8.45
CA PHE A 156 -4.37 -2.77 8.39
C PHE A 156 -3.76 -3.78 9.35
N VAL A 157 -2.44 -3.94 9.33
CA VAL A 157 -1.76 -4.93 10.20
C VAL A 157 -1.96 -4.60 11.68
N SER A 158 -1.89 -3.32 12.05
CA SER A 158 -2.17 -2.84 13.40
C SER A 158 -3.58 -3.17 13.91
N LYS A 159 -4.52 -3.46 12.99
CA LYS A 159 -5.90 -3.87 13.27
C LYS A 159 -6.10 -5.40 13.20
N GLY A 160 -5.02 -6.16 13.12
CA GLY A 160 -5.04 -7.63 13.09
C GLY A 160 -5.25 -8.24 11.71
N MET A 161 -5.27 -7.46 10.63
CA MET A 161 -5.42 -7.98 9.27
C MET A 161 -4.09 -8.49 8.71
N CYS A 162 -4.12 -9.62 7.99
CA CYS A 162 -3.02 -10.02 7.14
C CYS A 162 -3.07 -9.25 5.82
N VAL A 163 -1.91 -8.81 5.36
CA VAL A 163 -1.75 -8.05 4.12
C VAL A 163 -0.77 -8.79 3.22
N ASP A 164 -1.12 -8.93 1.95
CA ASP A 164 -0.24 -9.42 0.89
C ASP A 164 -0.20 -8.39 -0.22
N PHE A 165 0.95 -7.76 -0.45
CA PHE A 165 1.06 -6.74 -1.48
C PHE A 165 2.11 -7.07 -2.52
N ALA A 166 1.87 -6.62 -3.73
CA ALA A 166 2.80 -6.70 -4.85
C ALA A 166 2.94 -5.32 -5.49
N ILE A 167 4.14 -4.97 -5.90
CA ILE A 167 4.40 -3.79 -6.72
C ILE A 167 4.70 -4.27 -8.13
N HIS A 168 3.98 -3.70 -9.08
CA HIS A 168 4.15 -3.97 -10.50
C HIS A 168 4.68 -2.73 -11.20
N ASP A 169 5.63 -2.96 -12.10
CA ASP A 169 6.17 -1.96 -12.98
C ASP A 169 6.67 -2.63 -14.25
N THR A 170 6.21 -2.16 -15.37
CA THR A 170 6.62 -2.65 -16.70
C THR A 170 7.47 -1.63 -17.45
N ASP A 171 8.11 -0.70 -16.71
CA ASP A 171 8.86 0.44 -17.26
C ASP A 171 8.02 1.35 -18.17
N SER A 172 6.69 1.27 -18.04
CA SER A 172 5.74 2.12 -18.77
C SER A 172 5.50 3.47 -18.11
N GLY A 173 6.21 3.77 -17.01
CA GLY A 173 6.04 5.02 -16.24
C GLY A 173 4.77 5.03 -15.36
N ASN A 174 4.21 3.88 -15.06
CA ASN A 174 3.04 3.74 -14.18
C ASN A 174 3.25 2.62 -13.14
N PRO A 175 4.18 2.79 -12.19
CA PRO A 175 4.33 1.86 -11.09
C PRO A 175 3.07 1.86 -10.23
N HIS A 176 2.59 0.69 -9.86
CA HIS A 176 1.37 0.54 -9.06
C HIS A 176 1.49 -0.62 -8.07
N CYS A 177 0.76 -0.53 -6.98
CA CYS A 177 0.69 -1.58 -5.98
C CYS A 177 -0.70 -2.22 -5.95
N HIS A 178 -0.71 -3.53 -5.84
CA HIS A 178 -1.87 -4.32 -5.50
C HIS A 178 -1.74 -4.79 -4.06
N ILE A 179 -2.68 -4.39 -3.22
CA ILE A 179 -2.71 -4.75 -1.81
C ILE A 179 -3.92 -5.65 -1.59
N MET A 180 -3.69 -6.88 -1.20
CA MET A 180 -4.74 -7.81 -0.79
C MET A 180 -4.82 -7.87 0.73
N LEU A 181 -6.03 -7.74 1.25
CA LEU A 181 -6.33 -7.72 2.68
C LEU A 181 -7.29 -8.86 3.02
N THR A 182 -7.03 -9.54 4.11
CA THR A 182 -8.02 -10.49 4.65
C THR A 182 -9.29 -9.77 5.07
N MET A 183 -10.46 -10.41 4.92
CA MET A 183 -11.75 -9.84 5.35
C MET A 183 -11.96 -9.91 6.85
N ARG A 184 -11.18 -10.74 7.53
CA ARG A 184 -11.21 -10.92 8.97
C ARG A 184 -9.88 -10.54 9.57
N PRO A 185 -9.86 -9.88 10.72
CA PRO A 185 -8.66 -9.80 11.52
C PRO A 185 -8.37 -11.16 12.17
N LEU A 186 -7.14 -11.36 12.62
CA LEU A 186 -6.78 -12.42 13.54
C LEU A 186 -7.01 -11.93 14.98
N ASP A 187 -7.46 -12.80 15.84
CA ASP A 187 -7.51 -12.55 17.28
C ASP A 187 -6.11 -12.74 17.93
N GLU A 188 -5.99 -12.46 19.22
CA GLU A 188 -4.74 -12.59 19.97
C GLU A 188 -4.16 -14.02 20.00
N ARG A 189 -4.95 -15.02 19.61
CA ARG A 189 -4.55 -16.43 19.52
C ARG A 189 -4.18 -16.86 18.10
N GLY A 190 -4.24 -15.92 17.15
CA GLY A 190 -3.98 -16.17 15.72
C GLY A 190 -5.13 -16.87 14.99
N ALA A 191 -6.33 -16.91 15.57
CA ALA A 191 -7.51 -17.46 14.91
C ALA A 191 -8.31 -16.37 14.18
N TRP A 192 -9.06 -16.76 13.13
CA TRP A 192 -9.91 -15.83 12.39
C TRP A 192 -11.05 -15.28 13.25
N ALA A 193 -11.07 -13.98 13.47
CA ALA A 193 -12.13 -13.28 14.19
C ALA A 193 -13.36 -13.01 13.29
N ALA A 194 -14.39 -12.39 13.84
CA ALA A 194 -15.59 -12.03 13.10
C ALA A 194 -15.33 -10.90 12.09
N LYS A 195 -16.00 -10.93 10.91
CA LYS A 195 -15.92 -9.87 9.87
C LYS A 195 -16.45 -8.52 10.33
N SER A 196 -17.31 -8.51 11.33
CA SER A 196 -17.92 -7.30 11.86
C SER A 196 -18.22 -7.48 13.33
N LYS A 197 -18.10 -6.42 14.08
CA LYS A 197 -18.48 -6.34 15.48
C LYS A 197 -19.80 -5.57 15.58
N LYS A 198 -20.68 -6.00 16.50
CA LYS A 198 -21.86 -5.20 16.85
C LYS A 198 -21.46 -4.28 17.99
N GLU A 199 -21.65 -3.00 17.79
CA GLU A 199 -21.49 -2.00 18.83
C GLU A 199 -22.84 -1.39 19.20
N TYR A 200 -23.00 -1.02 20.46
CA TYR A 200 -24.23 -0.37 20.92
C TYR A 200 -24.21 1.09 20.51
N ASP A 201 -25.34 1.56 20.01
CA ASP A 201 -25.55 3.00 19.81
C ASP A 201 -25.70 3.64 21.18
N LEU A 202 -24.94 4.72 21.40
CA LEU A 202 -24.99 5.50 22.63
C LEU A 202 -25.77 6.80 22.35
N ASP A 203 -26.46 7.29 23.39
CA ASP A 203 -27.11 8.60 23.39
C ASP A 203 -26.08 9.72 23.71
N GLU A 204 -26.56 10.96 23.83
CA GLU A 204 -25.76 12.13 24.14
C GLU A 204 -25.05 12.05 25.52
N ASN A 205 -25.56 11.19 26.42
CA ASN A 205 -25.01 10.96 27.76
C ASN A 205 -24.06 9.77 27.82
N GLY A 206 -23.86 9.05 26.67
CA GLY A 206 -23.05 7.84 26.61
C GLY A 206 -23.79 6.58 27.07
N GLU A 207 -25.10 6.61 27.24
CA GLU A 207 -25.91 5.46 27.60
C GLU A 207 -26.41 4.70 26.36
N ARG A 208 -26.63 3.38 26.50
CA ARG A 208 -27.09 2.53 25.39
C ARG A 208 -28.54 2.83 25.05
N ILE A 209 -28.80 3.19 23.80
CA ILE A 209 -30.14 3.48 23.31
C ILE A 209 -31.00 2.21 23.31
N ARG A 210 -32.20 2.27 23.96
CA ARG A 210 -33.18 1.18 23.93
C ARG A 210 -34.19 1.43 22.81
N LEU A 211 -34.50 0.38 22.06
CA LEU A 211 -35.60 0.36 21.11
C LEU A 211 -36.94 0.11 21.83
N PRO A 212 -38.07 0.48 21.19
CA PRO A 212 -39.41 0.21 21.75
C PRO A 212 -39.66 -1.28 22.04
N SER A 213 -38.96 -2.17 21.37
CA SER A 213 -38.97 -3.62 21.60
C SER A 213 -38.24 -4.07 22.88
N GLY A 214 -37.65 -3.14 23.66
CA GLY A 214 -36.83 -3.44 24.83
C GLY A 214 -35.39 -3.87 24.53
N ARG A 215 -35.03 -4.08 23.27
CA ARG A 215 -33.64 -4.40 22.82
C ARG A 215 -32.80 -3.15 22.71
N TYR A 216 -31.50 -3.30 22.91
CA TYR A 216 -30.54 -2.21 22.65
C TYR A 216 -30.33 -2.03 21.15
N LYS A 217 -30.29 -0.76 20.71
CA LYS A 217 -29.93 -0.40 19.36
C LYS A 217 -28.44 -0.70 19.12
N THR A 218 -28.13 -1.36 18.00
CA THR A 218 -26.76 -1.72 17.66
C THR A 218 -26.52 -1.48 16.18
N HIS A 219 -25.31 -1.09 15.83
CA HIS A 219 -24.83 -1.06 14.45
C HIS A 219 -23.65 -2.03 14.28
N LYS A 220 -23.32 -2.31 13.03
CA LYS A 220 -22.15 -3.13 12.70
C LYS A 220 -20.96 -2.21 12.40
N VAL A 221 -19.83 -2.53 13.01
CA VAL A 221 -18.53 -1.93 12.77
C VAL A 221 -17.61 -2.95 12.11
#